data_c54702eb04b66d7c478a9e367bd32b7a
#
_entry.id   c54702eb04b66d7c478a9e367bd32b7a
#
_cell.length_a   1.000
_cell.length_b   1.000
_cell.length_c   1.000
_cell.angle_alpha   90.00
_cell.angle_beta   90.00
_cell.angle_gamma   90.00
#
_symmetry.space_group_name_H-M   'P 1'
#
loop_
_entity.id
_entity.type
_entity.pdbx_description
1 polymer ?
#
loop_
_entity_poly.entity_id
_entity_poly.type
_entity_poly.pdbx_seq_one_letter_code
_entity_poly.pdbx_strand_id
1 'polypeptide(L)'
;MMTFNEIILGTSPFIFAPQFGHRTRLYELDFEKQPKNIAEILDKSYEMGVHTILMNRSKDLEDALDLSINHGCKWKVIGKIDVENIEEDIAYYENFDTSTIILDGFFVDNNIDEGNFDTISDYLRQIRSKGFIPAIETRTPFKNIPLITNSVLMEYFDVIMLPLNYYGYMMDCNFLNNENKEKISQLLSSLDKKIIANRTLATGILQPKEAYQFIGKIEYLDSVCVGVAKISEAEETFSIINEYKS
;
A
#
# COMPACT_ATOMS: atom_id res chain seq x y z
N MET A 1 13.21 4.76 18.19
CA MET A 1 12.07 3.86 18.41
C MET A 1 11.16 4.05 17.23
N MET A 2 10.84 3.01 16.50
CA MET A 2 9.92 3.12 15.36
C MET A 2 8.50 3.36 15.84
N THR A 3 7.75 4.06 15.05
CA THR A 3 6.43 4.55 15.42
C THR A 3 5.30 3.83 14.69
N PHE A 4 5.60 3.02 13.66
CA PHE A 4 4.57 2.25 12.97
C PHE A 4 4.42 0.85 13.57
N ASN A 5 3.17 0.37 13.62
CA ASN A 5 2.80 -0.86 14.31
C ASN A 5 2.51 -2.04 13.38
N GLU A 6 2.35 -1.82 12.08
CA GLU A 6 1.89 -2.83 11.15
C GLU A 6 2.74 -2.87 9.86
N ILE A 7 3.03 -4.09 9.42
CA ILE A 7 3.65 -4.36 8.12
C ILE A 7 2.57 -4.99 7.24
N ILE A 8 2.40 -4.43 6.04
CA ILE A 8 1.46 -4.89 5.04
C ILE A 8 2.27 -5.48 3.87
N LEU A 9 1.95 -6.70 3.46
CA LEU A 9 2.55 -7.29 2.27
C LEU A 9 1.95 -6.65 1.02
N GLY A 10 2.77 -5.98 0.24
CA GLY A 10 2.39 -5.39 -1.05
C GLY A 10 2.45 -6.42 -2.18
N THR A 11 1.43 -6.48 -3.00
CA THR A 11 1.27 -7.51 -4.05
C THR A 11 1.68 -7.04 -5.45
N SER A 12 2.24 -5.85 -5.58
CA SER A 12 2.66 -5.30 -6.88
C SER A 12 3.53 -6.23 -7.75
N PRO A 13 4.46 -7.06 -7.21
CA PRO A 13 5.19 -8.03 -8.02
C PRO A 13 4.29 -9.10 -8.64
N PHE A 14 3.27 -9.54 -7.92
CA PHE A 14 2.37 -10.65 -8.32
C PHE A 14 1.30 -10.23 -9.34
N ILE A 15 1.07 -8.92 -9.49
CA ILE A 15 0.15 -8.34 -10.49
C ILE A 15 0.91 -7.66 -11.62
N PHE A 16 2.22 -7.91 -11.73
CA PHE A 16 3.07 -7.43 -12.81
C PHE A 16 3.04 -5.91 -12.99
N ALA A 17 3.04 -5.19 -11.88
CA ALA A 17 2.91 -3.73 -11.90
C ALA A 17 4.00 -3.07 -12.76
N PRO A 18 3.63 -2.15 -13.68
CA PRO A 18 4.55 -1.61 -14.70
C PRO A 18 5.69 -0.77 -14.12
N GLN A 19 5.59 -0.36 -12.87
CA GLN A 19 6.63 0.41 -12.18
C GLN A 19 7.97 -0.32 -12.03
N PHE A 20 8.01 -1.64 -12.21
CA PHE A 20 9.23 -2.44 -12.14
C PHE A 20 10.02 -2.44 -13.45
N GLY A 21 9.50 -1.83 -14.52
CA GLY A 21 10.15 -1.76 -15.82
C GLY A 21 10.48 -3.14 -16.38
N HIS A 22 11.75 -3.41 -16.73
CA HIS A 22 12.16 -4.71 -17.27
C HIS A 22 11.99 -5.88 -16.30
N ARG A 23 11.94 -5.64 -14.97
CA ARG A 23 11.67 -6.69 -13.97
C ARG A 23 10.24 -7.21 -14.04
N THR A 24 9.30 -6.43 -14.58
CA THR A 24 7.91 -6.88 -14.76
C THR A 24 7.89 -8.20 -15.54
N ARG A 25 8.70 -8.31 -16.60
CA ARG A 25 8.78 -9.55 -17.39
C ARG A 25 9.31 -10.74 -16.59
N LEU A 26 10.24 -10.53 -15.66
CA LEU A 26 10.73 -11.59 -14.78
C LEU A 26 9.62 -12.05 -13.81
N TYR A 27 8.85 -11.11 -13.25
CA TYR A 27 7.72 -11.44 -12.39
C TYR A 27 6.61 -12.18 -13.13
N GLU A 28 6.33 -11.82 -14.38
CA GLU A 28 5.40 -12.59 -15.23
C GLU A 28 5.87 -14.05 -15.37
N LEU A 29 7.16 -14.27 -15.65
CA LEU A 29 7.71 -15.63 -15.80
C LEU A 29 7.64 -16.44 -14.50
N ASP A 30 7.81 -15.79 -13.35
CA ASP A 30 7.84 -16.44 -12.05
C ASP A 30 6.42 -16.69 -11.48
N PHE A 31 5.44 -15.84 -11.80
CA PHE A 31 4.16 -15.80 -11.11
C PHE A 31 2.92 -15.97 -11.99
N GLU A 32 2.96 -15.68 -13.32
CA GLU A 32 1.79 -15.82 -14.16
C GLU A 32 1.34 -17.30 -14.20
N LYS A 33 0.10 -17.55 -13.78
CA LYS A 33 -0.47 -18.91 -13.63
C LYS A 33 0.35 -19.83 -12.70
N GLN A 34 1.05 -19.24 -11.74
CA GLN A 34 1.88 -19.92 -10.76
C GLN A 34 1.48 -19.55 -9.31
N PRO A 35 0.22 -19.77 -8.90
CA PRO A 35 -0.25 -19.38 -7.57
C PRO A 35 0.55 -20.05 -6.43
N LYS A 36 1.14 -21.24 -6.67
CA LYS A 36 1.99 -21.91 -5.68
C LYS A 36 3.25 -21.12 -5.36
N ASN A 37 3.90 -20.53 -6.38
CA ASN A 37 5.10 -19.73 -6.17
C ASN A 37 4.78 -18.45 -5.37
N ILE A 38 3.61 -17.88 -5.61
CA ILE A 38 3.12 -16.74 -4.83
C ILE A 38 2.83 -17.18 -3.39
N ALA A 39 2.11 -18.31 -3.19
CA ALA A 39 1.75 -18.82 -1.88
C ALA A 39 2.97 -19.08 -0.99
N GLU A 40 4.07 -19.62 -1.53
CA GLU A 40 5.32 -19.82 -0.78
C GLU A 40 5.88 -18.50 -0.22
N ILE A 41 5.77 -17.40 -0.98
CA ILE A 41 6.21 -16.06 -0.52
C ILE A 41 5.22 -15.52 0.52
N LEU A 42 3.92 -15.73 0.35
CA LEU A 42 2.90 -15.39 1.34
C LEU A 42 3.20 -16.11 2.67
N ASP A 43 3.37 -17.42 2.64
CA ASP A 43 3.63 -18.25 3.83
C ASP A 43 4.91 -17.78 4.55
N LYS A 44 5.98 -17.53 3.80
CA LYS A 44 7.22 -17.01 4.37
C LYS A 44 7.01 -15.63 5.00
N SER A 45 6.30 -14.74 4.32
CA SER A 45 6.00 -13.42 4.86
C SER A 45 5.20 -13.50 6.16
N TYR A 46 4.24 -14.45 6.21
CA TYR A 46 3.43 -14.71 7.40
C TYR A 46 4.29 -15.23 8.56
N GLU A 47 5.22 -16.17 8.31
CA GLU A 47 6.19 -16.67 9.29
C GLU A 47 7.06 -15.52 9.85
N MET A 48 7.38 -14.52 9.02
CA MET A 48 8.15 -13.34 9.43
C MET A 48 7.32 -12.28 10.19
N GLY A 49 6.06 -12.58 10.52
CA GLY A 49 5.19 -11.73 11.31
C GLY A 49 4.38 -10.69 10.51
N VAL A 50 4.25 -10.88 9.21
CA VAL A 50 3.38 -10.06 8.35
C VAL A 50 2.04 -10.75 8.19
N HIS A 51 0.98 -10.17 8.75
CA HIS A 51 -0.34 -10.80 8.80
C HIS A 51 -1.41 -10.05 7.98
N THR A 52 -1.03 -8.95 7.34
CA THR A 52 -1.93 -8.15 6.50
C THR A 52 -1.38 -8.07 5.08
N ILE A 53 -2.24 -8.24 4.08
CA ILE A 53 -1.92 -8.20 2.65
C ILE A 53 -2.72 -7.09 1.96
N LEU A 54 -2.05 -6.30 1.12
CA LEU A 54 -2.70 -5.39 0.18
C LEU A 54 -3.03 -6.16 -1.09
N MET A 55 -4.31 -6.40 -1.33
CA MET A 55 -4.79 -7.25 -2.40
C MET A 55 -5.41 -6.44 -3.53
N ASN A 56 -4.91 -6.66 -4.75
CA ASN A 56 -5.57 -6.27 -5.98
C ASN A 56 -6.37 -7.46 -6.52
N ARG A 57 -7.45 -7.20 -7.26
CA ARG A 57 -8.24 -8.26 -7.90
C ARG A 57 -7.40 -8.98 -8.96
N SER A 58 -7.00 -10.22 -8.68
CA SER A 58 -6.20 -11.09 -9.54
C SER A 58 -6.48 -12.54 -9.18
N LYS A 59 -6.77 -13.36 -10.20
CA LYS A 59 -7.09 -14.78 -9.98
C LYS A 59 -5.90 -15.56 -9.40
N ASP A 60 -4.69 -15.31 -9.90
CA ASP A 60 -3.50 -16.00 -9.39
C ASP A 60 -3.21 -15.62 -7.93
N LEU A 61 -3.47 -14.37 -7.55
CA LEU A 61 -3.30 -13.90 -6.18
C LEU A 61 -4.38 -14.45 -5.25
N GLU A 62 -5.63 -14.55 -5.71
CA GLU A 62 -6.74 -15.18 -4.98
C GLU A 62 -6.41 -16.65 -4.71
N ASP A 63 -6.05 -17.41 -5.75
CA ASP A 63 -5.69 -18.83 -5.61
C ASP A 63 -4.47 -19.02 -4.68
N ALA A 64 -3.50 -18.11 -4.71
CA ALA A 64 -2.35 -18.15 -3.82
C ALA A 64 -2.73 -17.86 -2.37
N LEU A 65 -3.62 -16.88 -2.14
CA LEU A 65 -4.13 -16.56 -0.81
C LEU A 65 -4.90 -17.75 -0.22
N ASP A 66 -5.76 -18.39 -1.01
CA ASP A 66 -6.49 -19.58 -0.60
C ASP A 66 -5.54 -20.74 -0.23
N LEU A 67 -4.47 -20.93 -1.00
CA LEU A 67 -3.44 -21.94 -0.66
C LEU A 67 -2.78 -21.60 0.68
N SER A 68 -2.35 -20.36 0.89
CA SER A 68 -1.72 -19.93 2.14
C SER A 68 -2.66 -20.05 3.35
N ILE A 69 -3.95 -19.74 3.18
CA ILE A 69 -4.97 -19.93 4.21
C ILE A 69 -5.13 -21.44 4.52
N ASN A 70 -5.14 -22.31 3.52
CA ASN A 70 -5.21 -23.76 3.71
C ASN A 70 -3.95 -24.32 4.41
N HIS A 71 -2.80 -23.66 4.31
CA HIS A 71 -1.58 -23.95 5.08
C HIS A 71 -1.66 -23.46 6.53
N GLY A 72 -2.72 -22.74 6.92
CA GLY A 72 -2.98 -22.31 8.29
C GLY A 72 -2.72 -20.82 8.55
N CYS A 73 -2.35 -20.05 7.53
CA CYS A 73 -2.16 -18.60 7.65
C CYS A 73 -3.51 -17.88 7.77
N LYS A 74 -3.58 -16.86 8.63
CA LYS A 74 -4.80 -16.07 8.86
C LYS A 74 -4.55 -14.64 8.39
N TRP A 75 -4.73 -14.43 7.11
CA TRP A 75 -4.50 -13.14 6.47
C TRP A 75 -5.64 -12.16 6.73
N LYS A 76 -5.30 -10.94 7.12
CA LYS A 76 -6.17 -9.77 6.99
C LYS A 76 -5.96 -9.14 5.62
N VAL A 77 -7.04 -8.68 5.01
CA VAL A 77 -6.99 -8.11 3.68
C VAL A 77 -7.26 -6.61 3.72
N ILE A 78 -6.46 -5.86 3.01
CA ILE A 78 -6.75 -4.51 2.56
C ILE A 78 -7.01 -4.60 1.07
N GLY A 79 -8.25 -4.31 0.63
CA GLY A 79 -8.61 -4.34 -0.78
C GLY A 79 -8.17 -3.06 -1.48
N LYS A 80 -7.68 -3.19 -2.72
CA LYS A 80 -7.43 -2.03 -3.58
C LYS A 80 -8.26 -2.13 -4.85
N ILE A 81 -8.98 -1.07 -5.21
CA ILE A 81 -9.92 -1.03 -6.32
C ILE A 81 -9.58 0.06 -7.32
N ASP A 82 -9.68 -0.28 -8.62
CA ASP A 82 -9.39 0.61 -9.74
C ASP A 82 -10.63 1.40 -10.22
N VAL A 83 -11.79 1.07 -9.69
CA VAL A 83 -13.08 1.79 -9.87
C VAL A 83 -13.67 1.75 -11.30
N GLU A 84 -13.58 0.63 -11.99
CA GLU A 84 -14.38 0.40 -13.20
C GLU A 84 -15.83 0.04 -12.86
N ASN A 85 -16.03 -0.77 -11.81
CA ASN A 85 -17.32 -1.15 -11.27
C ASN A 85 -17.25 -1.27 -9.75
N ILE A 86 -17.51 -0.16 -9.06
CA ILE A 86 -17.34 -0.05 -7.60
C ILE A 86 -18.16 -1.08 -6.81
N GLU A 87 -19.37 -1.39 -7.23
CA GLU A 87 -20.24 -2.34 -6.51
C GLU A 87 -19.70 -3.77 -6.61
N GLU A 88 -19.26 -4.17 -7.80
CA GLU A 88 -18.67 -5.48 -8.03
C GLU A 88 -17.34 -5.64 -7.31
N ASP A 89 -16.50 -4.60 -7.32
CA ASP A 89 -15.21 -4.60 -6.64
C ASP A 89 -15.37 -4.68 -5.12
N ILE A 90 -16.31 -3.94 -4.54
CA ILE A 90 -16.60 -4.03 -3.11
C ILE A 90 -17.13 -5.43 -2.76
N ALA A 91 -18.08 -5.97 -3.55
CA ALA A 91 -18.63 -7.31 -3.33
C ALA A 91 -17.55 -8.42 -3.42
N TYR A 92 -16.54 -8.24 -4.27
CA TYR A 92 -15.40 -9.17 -4.35
C TYR A 92 -14.67 -9.26 -3.01
N TYR A 93 -14.42 -8.13 -2.34
CA TYR A 93 -13.72 -8.10 -1.06
C TYR A 93 -14.56 -8.56 0.15
N GLU A 94 -15.88 -8.71 0.01
CA GLU A 94 -16.73 -9.33 1.04
C GLU A 94 -16.40 -10.82 1.27
N ASN A 95 -15.69 -11.47 0.33
CA ASN A 95 -15.30 -12.88 0.42
C ASN A 95 -14.04 -13.14 1.28
N PHE A 96 -13.37 -12.09 1.76
CA PHE A 96 -12.13 -12.18 2.52
C PHE A 96 -12.28 -11.52 3.91
N ASP A 97 -11.32 -11.74 4.81
CA ASP A 97 -11.23 -10.98 6.07
C ASP A 97 -10.73 -9.55 5.79
N THR A 98 -11.56 -8.78 5.08
CA THR A 98 -11.25 -7.43 4.62
C THR A 98 -11.70 -6.39 5.63
N SER A 99 -10.76 -5.54 6.06
CA SER A 99 -11.06 -4.41 6.95
C SER A 99 -11.17 -3.07 6.22
N THR A 100 -10.37 -2.87 5.19
CA THR A 100 -10.16 -1.57 4.54
C THR A 100 -10.21 -1.73 3.03
N ILE A 101 -10.81 -0.78 2.33
CA ILE A 101 -10.79 -0.70 0.87
C ILE A 101 -10.21 0.65 0.45
N ILE A 102 -9.17 0.60 -0.39
CA ILE A 102 -8.42 1.76 -0.88
C ILE A 102 -8.82 2.05 -2.34
N LEU A 103 -9.23 3.27 -2.62
CA LEU A 103 -9.37 3.78 -3.99
C LEU A 103 -7.96 4.01 -4.59
N ASP A 104 -7.74 3.47 -5.80
CA ASP A 104 -6.44 3.56 -6.49
C ASP A 104 -5.98 4.99 -6.71
N GLY A 105 -4.68 5.20 -6.60
CA GLY A 105 -4.08 6.53 -6.68
C GLY A 105 -4.21 7.20 -8.05
N PHE A 106 -4.32 6.47 -9.17
CA PHE A 106 -4.60 7.09 -10.47
C PHE A 106 -6.00 7.66 -10.52
N PHE A 107 -6.97 6.89 -10.03
CA PHE A 107 -8.35 7.35 -9.95
C PHE A 107 -8.46 8.60 -9.07
N VAL A 108 -7.87 8.55 -7.87
CA VAL A 108 -7.94 9.67 -6.90
C VAL A 108 -7.24 10.90 -7.46
N ASP A 109 -6.00 10.76 -7.95
CA ASP A 109 -5.20 11.90 -8.44
C ASP A 109 -5.85 12.57 -9.66
N ASN A 110 -6.40 11.79 -10.62
CA ASN A 110 -7.08 12.33 -11.78
C ASN A 110 -8.35 13.11 -11.38
N ASN A 111 -9.17 12.57 -10.47
CA ASN A 111 -10.36 13.28 -10.01
C ASN A 111 -10.03 14.55 -9.22
N ILE A 112 -8.94 14.57 -8.44
CA ILE A 112 -8.45 15.77 -7.77
C ILE A 112 -8.03 16.83 -8.80
N ASP A 113 -7.31 16.44 -9.85
CA ASP A 113 -6.84 17.32 -10.90
C ASP A 113 -8.00 17.96 -11.70
N GLU A 114 -9.10 17.24 -11.84
CA GLU A 114 -10.33 17.69 -12.48
C GLU A 114 -11.28 18.44 -11.53
N GLY A 115 -11.00 18.44 -10.23
CA GLY A 115 -11.87 19.03 -9.21
C GLY A 115 -13.09 18.20 -8.86
N ASN A 116 -13.11 16.91 -9.22
CA ASN A 116 -14.23 15.97 -9.06
C ASN A 116 -14.25 15.33 -7.66
N PHE A 117 -14.15 16.12 -6.59
CA PHE A 117 -14.15 15.63 -5.21
C PHE A 117 -15.40 14.87 -4.82
N ASP A 118 -16.56 15.24 -5.38
CA ASP A 118 -17.83 14.57 -5.12
C ASP A 118 -17.82 13.11 -5.58
N THR A 119 -17.21 12.82 -6.74
CA THR A 119 -17.08 11.46 -7.26
C THR A 119 -16.28 10.58 -6.30
N ILE A 120 -15.16 11.07 -5.78
CA ILE A 120 -14.36 10.34 -4.79
C ILE A 120 -15.19 10.13 -3.50
N SER A 121 -15.87 11.18 -3.04
CA SER A 121 -16.71 11.13 -1.82
C SER A 121 -17.84 10.10 -1.94
N ASP A 122 -18.46 10.00 -3.12
CA ASP A 122 -19.54 9.05 -3.38
C ASP A 122 -19.05 7.60 -3.26
N TYR A 123 -17.89 7.30 -3.80
CA TYR A 123 -17.30 5.96 -3.69
C TYR A 123 -16.86 5.63 -2.26
N LEU A 124 -16.27 6.57 -1.54
CA LEU A 124 -15.91 6.39 -0.14
C LEU A 124 -17.13 6.13 0.75
N ARG A 125 -18.27 6.82 0.47
CA ARG A 125 -19.54 6.56 1.15
C ARG A 125 -20.07 5.16 0.86
N GLN A 126 -19.97 4.67 -0.38
CA GLN A 126 -20.37 3.31 -0.73
C GLN A 126 -19.54 2.27 0.02
N ILE A 127 -18.19 2.43 0.06
CA ILE A 127 -17.27 1.58 0.84
C ILE A 127 -17.70 1.55 2.32
N ARG A 128 -17.92 2.72 2.92
CA ARG A 128 -18.36 2.84 4.33
C ARG A 128 -19.72 2.20 4.58
N SER A 129 -20.66 2.33 3.65
CA SER A 129 -22.01 1.76 3.77
C SER A 129 -22.02 0.23 3.81
N LYS A 130 -20.99 -0.40 3.25
CA LYS A 130 -20.77 -1.85 3.27
C LYS A 130 -19.97 -2.34 4.51
N GLY A 131 -19.63 -1.42 5.41
CA GLY A 131 -18.94 -1.75 6.67
C GLY A 131 -17.41 -1.75 6.60
N PHE A 132 -16.83 -1.38 5.47
CA PHE A 132 -15.38 -1.27 5.33
C PHE A 132 -14.86 0.11 5.73
N ILE A 133 -13.60 0.17 6.15
CA ILE A 133 -12.88 1.42 6.37
C ILE A 133 -12.52 2.01 5.00
N PRO A 134 -13.02 3.20 4.65
CA PRO A 134 -12.71 3.83 3.38
C PRO A 134 -11.31 4.46 3.42
N ALA A 135 -10.55 4.22 2.35
CA ALA A 135 -9.20 4.74 2.19
C ALA A 135 -8.95 5.28 0.79
N ILE A 136 -8.00 6.17 0.66
CA ILE A 136 -7.51 6.70 -0.61
C ILE A 136 -6.01 6.44 -0.78
N GLU A 137 -5.55 6.26 -2.01
CA GLU A 137 -4.14 6.38 -2.36
C GLU A 137 -3.91 7.68 -3.14
N THR A 138 -2.78 8.35 -2.91
CA THR A 138 -2.28 9.40 -3.80
C THR A 138 -0.84 9.10 -4.17
N ARG A 139 -0.46 9.41 -5.40
CA ARG A 139 0.91 9.23 -5.92
C ARG A 139 1.70 10.52 -5.86
N THR A 140 1.00 11.64 -5.72
CA THR A 140 1.55 12.99 -5.67
C THR A 140 1.18 13.70 -4.35
N PRO A 141 1.69 13.16 -3.19
CA PRO A 141 1.26 13.63 -1.88
C PRO A 141 1.59 15.11 -1.62
N PHE A 142 2.70 15.61 -2.15
CA PHE A 142 3.13 16.99 -1.93
C PHE A 142 2.17 18.01 -2.58
N LYS A 143 1.61 17.66 -3.74
CA LYS A 143 0.59 18.42 -4.45
C LYS A 143 -0.80 18.21 -3.85
N ASN A 144 -1.18 16.95 -3.64
CA ASN A 144 -2.58 16.59 -3.38
C ASN A 144 -2.99 16.75 -1.92
N ILE A 145 -2.10 16.54 -0.94
CA ILE A 145 -2.48 16.67 0.47
C ILE A 145 -3.04 18.05 0.81
N PRO A 146 -2.45 19.18 0.35
CA PRO A 146 -3.06 20.50 0.57
C PRO A 146 -4.45 20.65 -0.06
N LEU A 147 -4.71 20.02 -1.19
CA LEU A 147 -6.03 20.05 -1.85
C LEU A 147 -7.04 19.20 -1.09
N ILE A 148 -6.63 17.99 -0.66
CA ILE A 148 -7.44 17.07 0.14
C ILE A 148 -7.82 17.71 1.47
N THR A 149 -6.87 18.29 2.20
CA THR A 149 -7.12 18.89 3.52
C THR A 149 -8.04 20.10 3.49
N ASN A 150 -8.12 20.79 2.36
CA ASN A 150 -9.02 21.92 2.14
C ASN A 150 -10.35 21.53 1.45
N SER A 151 -10.62 20.24 1.28
CA SER A 151 -11.81 19.71 0.60
C SER A 151 -12.72 18.95 1.54
N VAL A 152 -13.91 18.64 1.05
CA VAL A 152 -14.89 17.78 1.74
C VAL A 152 -14.38 16.34 1.93
N LEU A 153 -13.37 15.92 1.20
CA LEU A 153 -12.85 14.55 1.27
C LEU A 153 -12.41 14.14 2.67
N MET A 154 -11.94 15.10 3.48
CA MET A 154 -11.51 14.83 4.86
C MET A 154 -12.57 14.17 5.73
N GLU A 155 -13.85 14.28 5.38
CA GLU A 155 -14.96 13.67 6.13
C GLU A 155 -15.21 12.20 5.72
N TYR A 156 -14.70 11.76 4.56
CA TYR A 156 -15.14 10.51 3.96
C TYR A 156 -14.11 9.37 4.00
N PHE A 157 -12.83 9.62 4.24
CA PHE A 157 -11.81 8.58 4.38
C PHE A 157 -11.17 8.59 5.78
N ASP A 158 -10.65 7.44 6.17
CA ASP A 158 -9.99 7.26 7.49
C ASP A 158 -8.50 6.90 7.33
N VAL A 159 -8.10 6.43 6.15
CA VAL A 159 -6.74 5.97 5.85
C VAL A 159 -6.28 6.57 4.54
N ILE A 160 -5.02 7.02 4.48
CA ILE A 160 -4.36 7.44 3.25
C ILE A 160 -3.11 6.60 3.01
N MET A 161 -2.96 6.08 1.79
CA MET A 161 -1.74 5.41 1.34
C MET A 161 -0.98 6.33 0.38
N LEU A 162 0.34 6.43 0.57
CA LEU A 162 1.18 7.31 -0.25
C LEU A 162 2.60 6.77 -0.37
N PRO A 163 3.30 7.08 -1.48
CA PRO A 163 4.71 6.74 -1.62
C PRO A 163 5.56 7.51 -0.62
N LEU A 164 6.52 6.81 -0.01
CA LEU A 164 7.45 7.43 0.92
C LEU A 164 8.83 6.78 0.85
N ASN A 165 9.78 7.49 0.26
CA ASN A 165 11.19 7.13 0.27
C ASN A 165 12.04 8.41 0.15
N TYR A 166 13.26 8.40 0.67
CA TYR A 166 14.05 9.64 0.75
C TYR A 166 14.51 10.19 -0.61
N TYR A 167 14.59 9.34 -1.66
CA TYR A 167 14.89 9.80 -3.01
C TYR A 167 13.72 10.50 -3.70
N GLY A 168 12.49 10.30 -3.22
CA GLY A 168 11.29 10.76 -3.90
C GLY A 168 10.97 9.96 -5.17
N TYR A 169 11.45 8.71 -5.24
CA TYR A 169 11.18 7.85 -6.39
C TYR A 169 9.67 7.57 -6.51
N MET A 170 9.11 7.87 -7.68
CA MET A 170 7.66 7.82 -7.94
C MET A 170 6.83 8.62 -6.92
N MET A 171 7.38 9.74 -6.48
CA MET A 171 6.73 10.78 -5.71
C MET A 171 6.87 12.12 -6.46
N ASP A 172 6.16 13.13 -5.99
CA ASP A 172 6.26 14.51 -6.47
C ASP A 172 7.22 15.38 -5.64
N CYS A 173 7.91 14.81 -4.66
CA CYS A 173 8.97 15.46 -3.88
C CYS A 173 9.99 14.45 -3.36
N ASN A 174 11.14 14.94 -2.88
CA ASN A 174 12.17 14.10 -2.24
C ASN A 174 12.54 14.64 -0.86
N PHE A 175 13.16 13.80 -0.05
CA PHE A 175 13.62 14.13 1.30
C PHE A 175 15.11 14.54 1.36
N LEU A 176 15.77 14.63 0.22
CA LEU A 176 17.15 15.14 0.12
C LEU A 176 17.21 16.65 0.27
N ASN A 177 16.14 17.34 -0.11
CA ASN A 177 15.98 18.78 0.11
C ASN A 177 15.30 19.00 1.48
N ASN A 178 15.96 19.71 2.37
CA ASN A 178 15.46 19.99 3.73
C ASN A 178 14.12 20.74 3.74
N GLU A 179 13.95 21.71 2.84
CA GLU A 179 12.69 22.47 2.73
C GLU A 179 11.52 21.55 2.37
N ASN A 180 11.71 20.68 1.37
CA ASN A 180 10.69 19.69 1.00
C ASN A 180 10.41 18.74 2.16
N LYS A 181 11.45 18.25 2.84
CA LYS A 181 11.32 17.35 3.99
C LYS A 181 10.49 18.00 5.11
N GLU A 182 10.80 19.23 5.47
CA GLU A 182 10.06 19.95 6.51
C GLU A 182 8.59 20.15 6.09
N LYS A 183 8.36 20.59 4.87
CA LYS A 183 7.01 20.86 4.36
C LYS A 183 6.16 19.59 4.28
N ILE A 184 6.66 18.47 3.70
CA ILE A 184 5.91 17.22 3.62
C ILE A 184 5.65 16.65 5.01
N SER A 185 6.63 16.73 5.93
CA SER A 185 6.47 16.28 7.30
C SER A 185 5.40 17.09 8.05
N GLN A 186 5.34 18.40 7.86
CA GLN A 186 4.29 19.25 8.43
C GLN A 186 2.92 18.88 7.86
N LEU A 187 2.82 18.70 6.54
CA LEU A 187 1.58 18.30 5.88
C LEU A 187 1.06 16.96 6.40
N LEU A 188 1.93 15.95 6.47
CA LEU A 188 1.54 14.60 6.88
C LEU A 188 1.24 14.51 8.37
N SER A 189 2.05 15.15 9.23
CA SER A 189 1.81 15.13 10.68
C SER A 189 0.56 15.89 11.10
N SER A 190 0.06 16.80 10.27
CA SER A 190 -1.21 17.52 10.52
C SER A 190 -2.45 16.77 10.07
N LEU A 191 -2.30 15.67 9.32
CA LEU A 191 -3.42 14.83 8.91
C LEU A 191 -3.93 14.03 10.12
N ASP A 192 -5.18 14.22 10.49
CA ASP A 192 -5.87 13.38 11.47
C ASP A 192 -6.42 12.10 10.78
N LYS A 193 -5.52 11.37 10.14
CA LYS A 193 -5.79 10.14 9.36
C LYS A 193 -4.66 9.14 9.55
N LYS A 194 -4.97 7.86 9.43
CA LYS A 194 -3.94 6.81 9.40
C LYS A 194 -3.16 6.86 8.10
N ILE A 195 -1.84 6.75 8.19
CA ILE A 195 -0.94 6.86 7.04
C ILE A 195 -0.23 5.53 6.78
N ILE A 196 -0.41 4.99 5.57
CA ILE A 196 0.31 3.83 5.07
C ILE A 196 1.38 4.31 4.09
N ALA A 197 2.65 4.08 4.40
CA ALA A 197 3.72 4.34 3.45
C ALA A 197 3.89 3.15 2.49
N ASN A 198 3.81 3.40 1.19
CA ASN A 198 4.18 2.43 0.16
C ASN A 198 5.46 2.87 -0.59
N ARG A 199 5.96 2.03 -1.52
CA ARG A 199 7.16 2.29 -2.32
C ARG A 199 8.40 2.65 -1.50
N THR A 200 8.49 2.17 -0.28
CA THR A 200 9.57 2.46 0.66
C THR A 200 10.95 2.01 0.17
N LEU A 201 11.01 0.95 -0.64
CA LEU A 201 12.24 0.43 -1.27
C LEU A 201 12.52 1.04 -2.66
N ALA A 202 11.74 2.05 -3.09
CA ALA A 202 11.90 2.68 -4.41
C ALA A 202 12.02 1.65 -5.56
N THR A 203 11.12 0.65 -5.60
CA THR A 203 11.13 -0.50 -6.54
C THR A 203 12.43 -1.34 -6.51
N GLY A 204 13.09 -1.41 -5.34
CA GLY A 204 14.33 -2.17 -5.14
C GLY A 204 15.61 -1.42 -5.52
N ILE A 205 15.53 -0.09 -5.67
CA ILE A 205 16.72 0.79 -5.79
C ILE A 205 17.37 0.94 -4.43
N LEU A 206 16.57 1.07 -3.37
CA LEU A 206 17.06 1.18 -1.99
C LEU A 206 17.21 -0.19 -1.35
N GLN A 207 18.32 -0.37 -0.66
CA GLN A 207 18.52 -1.54 0.19
C GLN A 207 17.59 -1.45 1.42
N PRO A 208 17.04 -2.58 1.91
CA PRO A 208 16.11 -2.57 3.04
C PRO A 208 16.66 -1.83 4.26
N LYS A 209 17.90 -2.07 4.65
CA LYS A 209 18.52 -1.41 5.80
C LYS A 209 18.55 0.11 5.67
N GLU A 210 18.92 0.61 4.51
CA GLU A 210 19.00 2.05 4.22
C GLU A 210 17.61 2.69 4.23
N ALA A 211 16.64 2.05 3.56
CA ALA A 211 15.27 2.52 3.51
C ALA A 211 14.65 2.60 4.91
N TYR A 212 14.79 1.56 5.72
CA TYR A 212 14.16 1.50 7.04
C TYR A 212 14.90 2.28 8.12
N GLN A 213 16.18 2.59 7.95
CA GLN A 213 16.86 3.62 8.76
C GLN A 213 16.23 5.02 8.56
N PHE A 214 15.72 5.30 7.37
CA PHE A 214 15.00 6.55 7.09
C PHE A 214 13.56 6.48 7.60
N ILE A 215 12.81 5.47 7.18
CA ILE A 215 11.38 5.29 7.53
C ILE A 215 11.19 5.25 9.04
N GLY A 216 12.07 4.57 9.77
CA GLY A 216 11.97 4.43 11.21
C GLY A 216 12.21 5.72 12.03
N LYS A 217 12.53 6.82 11.38
CA LYS A 217 12.62 8.15 12.00
C LYS A 217 11.38 9.00 11.77
N ILE A 218 10.38 8.46 11.06
CA ILE A 218 9.17 9.19 10.70
C ILE A 218 8.08 8.84 11.70
N GLU A 219 7.63 9.82 12.48
CA GLU A 219 6.74 9.63 13.61
C GLU A 219 5.24 9.60 13.25
N TYR A 220 4.89 10.05 12.07
CA TYR A 220 3.49 10.15 11.62
C TYR A 220 3.00 8.95 10.81
N LEU A 221 3.77 7.85 10.75
CA LEU A 221 3.38 6.64 10.03
C LEU A 221 2.69 5.63 10.95
N ASP A 222 1.59 5.06 10.48
CA ASP A 222 0.90 3.96 11.15
C ASP A 222 1.35 2.59 10.62
N SER A 223 1.58 2.49 9.31
CA SER A 223 1.90 1.23 8.65
C SER A 223 2.83 1.41 7.46
N VAL A 224 3.51 0.34 7.08
CA VAL A 224 4.31 0.27 5.85
C VAL A 224 3.83 -0.86 4.97
N CYS A 225 3.69 -0.59 3.66
CA CYS A 225 3.32 -1.58 2.65
C CYS A 225 4.54 -1.91 1.79
N VAL A 226 4.97 -3.17 1.82
CA VAL A 226 6.25 -3.63 1.26
C VAL A 226 6.04 -4.83 0.34
N GLY A 227 6.41 -4.70 -0.92
CA GLY A 227 6.42 -5.80 -1.89
C GLY A 227 7.75 -6.55 -1.85
N VAL A 228 7.67 -7.88 -1.83
CA VAL A 228 8.78 -8.82 -2.00
C VAL A 228 8.41 -9.84 -3.08
N ALA A 229 9.41 -10.33 -3.81
CA ALA A 229 9.21 -11.26 -4.92
C ALA A 229 9.99 -12.58 -4.75
N LYS A 230 10.67 -12.76 -3.63
CA LYS A 230 11.44 -13.96 -3.30
C LYS A 230 11.38 -14.24 -1.80
N ILE A 231 11.50 -15.51 -1.45
CA ILE A 231 11.59 -15.95 -0.05
C ILE A 231 12.75 -15.24 0.67
N SER A 232 13.93 -15.17 0.02
CA SER A 232 15.09 -14.47 0.60
C SER A 232 14.88 -12.97 0.80
N GLU A 233 14.13 -12.31 -0.09
CA GLU A 233 13.76 -10.90 0.07
C GLU A 233 12.79 -10.71 1.25
N ALA A 234 11.85 -11.64 1.45
CA ALA A 234 10.94 -11.63 2.60
C ALA A 234 11.73 -11.77 3.91
N GLU A 235 12.64 -12.76 3.98
CA GLU A 235 13.49 -13.00 5.15
C GLU A 235 14.35 -11.78 5.49
N GLU A 236 15.07 -11.22 4.51
CA GLU A 236 15.92 -10.06 4.72
C GLU A 236 15.11 -8.83 5.12
N THR A 237 14.13 -8.48 4.31
CA THR A 237 13.39 -7.23 4.47
C THR A 237 12.60 -7.20 5.76
N PHE A 238 11.84 -8.26 6.05
CA PHE A 238 10.99 -8.28 7.25
C PHE A 238 11.79 -8.48 8.53
N SER A 239 12.95 -9.17 8.50
CA SER A 239 13.87 -9.19 9.64
C SER A 239 14.36 -7.79 9.98
N ILE A 240 14.81 -7.04 8.98
CA ILE A 240 15.26 -5.66 9.16
C ILE A 240 14.14 -4.77 9.70
N ILE A 241 12.93 -4.87 9.15
CA ILE A 241 11.81 -4.06 9.62
C ILE A 241 11.47 -4.40 11.08
N ASN A 242 11.48 -5.68 11.44
CA ASN A 242 11.18 -6.12 12.80
C ASN A 242 12.23 -5.67 13.83
N GLU A 243 13.51 -5.46 13.44
CA GLU A 243 14.53 -4.86 14.33
C GLU A 243 14.19 -3.41 14.74
N TYR A 244 13.39 -2.73 13.90
CA TYR A 244 12.97 -1.34 14.12
C TYR A 244 11.55 -1.22 14.68
N LYS A 245 10.79 -2.31 14.71
CA LYS A 245 9.44 -2.34 15.30
C LYS A 245 9.55 -2.32 16.83
N SER A 246 8.83 -1.43 17.48
CA SER A 246 8.78 -1.32 18.95
C SER A 246 7.81 -2.31 19.57
#